data_861574c0c6652c22966fb0ced2ec79ee
#
_entry.id   861574c0c6652c22966fb0ced2ec79ee
#
_cell.length_a   1.000
_cell.length_b   1.000
_cell.length_c   1.000
_cell.angle_alpha   90.00
_cell.angle_beta   90.00
_cell.angle_gamma   90.00
#
_symmetry.space_group_name_H-M   'P 1'
#
loop_
_entity.id
_entity.type
_entity.pdbx_description
1 polymer ?
#
loop_
_entity_poly.entity_id
_entity_poly.type
_entity_poly.pdbx_seq_one_letter_code
_entity_poly.pdbx_strand_id
1 'polypeptide(L)'
;MRTVVVLAEAAEDIEQAREFYDEQEQGISDYCADSLVTDITSLALYHGIHSRHFGLYRMLAHRFPFGIYYRNTQTETQVFAVLDLRRDPNWIRKELSWRG
;
A
#
# COMPACT_ATOMS: atom_id res chain seq x y z
N MET A 1 -8.85 13.65 13.14
CA MET A 1 -8.36 12.67 12.16
C MET A 1 -6.85 12.79 11.99
N ARG A 2 -6.21 11.67 11.82
CA ARG A 2 -4.77 11.63 11.65
C ARG A 2 -4.40 11.89 10.18
N THR A 3 -3.31 12.61 9.95
CA THR A 3 -2.80 12.82 8.59
C THR A 3 -2.21 11.52 8.05
N VAL A 4 -2.56 11.17 6.82
CA VAL A 4 -2.00 10.02 6.11
C VAL A 4 -1.14 10.53 4.97
N VAL A 5 0.13 10.15 4.96
CA VAL A 5 1.10 10.57 3.94
C VAL A 5 1.49 9.35 3.12
N VAL A 6 1.40 9.45 1.80
CA VAL A 6 1.88 8.40 0.90
C VAL A 6 3.30 8.77 0.49
N LEU A 7 4.27 7.98 0.92
CA LEU A 7 5.67 8.24 0.57
C LEU A 7 5.89 8.02 -0.93
N ALA A 8 6.92 8.65 -1.48
CA ALA A 8 7.16 8.67 -2.92
C ALA A 8 7.21 7.28 -3.56
N GLU A 9 7.90 6.34 -2.92
CA GLU A 9 8.00 4.98 -3.47
C GLU A 9 6.67 4.23 -3.42
N ALA A 10 5.84 4.48 -2.40
CA ALA A 10 4.50 3.91 -2.33
C ALA A 10 3.59 4.49 -3.41
N ALA A 11 3.70 5.79 -3.68
CA ALA A 11 2.96 6.41 -4.78
C ALA A 11 3.36 5.80 -6.13
N GLU A 12 4.64 5.52 -6.30
CA GLU A 12 5.14 4.84 -7.50
C GLU A 12 4.61 3.42 -7.61
N ASP A 13 4.50 2.70 -6.49
CA ASP A 13 3.88 1.37 -6.48
C ASP A 13 2.44 1.41 -7.01
N ILE A 14 1.68 2.43 -6.62
CA ILE A 14 0.30 2.60 -7.09
C ILE A 14 0.28 2.83 -8.60
N GLU A 15 1.19 3.65 -9.12
CA GLU A 15 1.29 3.87 -10.56
C GLU A 15 1.67 2.59 -11.32
N GLN A 16 2.57 1.79 -10.77
CA GLN A 16 2.92 0.50 -11.37
C GLN A 16 1.72 -0.45 -11.39
N ALA A 17 0.91 -0.44 -10.34
CA ALA A 17 -0.31 -1.23 -10.30
C ALA A 17 -1.30 -0.75 -11.38
N ARG A 18 -1.45 0.57 -11.55
CA ARG A 18 -2.30 1.13 -12.61
C ARG A 18 -1.86 0.63 -13.98
N GLU A 19 -0.58 0.73 -14.28
CA GLU A 19 -0.02 0.30 -15.56
C GLU A 19 -0.27 -1.18 -15.80
N PHE A 20 -0.05 -2.01 -14.80
CA PHE A 20 -0.29 -3.44 -14.90
C PHE A 20 -1.75 -3.75 -15.26
N TYR A 21 -2.71 -3.14 -14.54
CA TYR A 21 -4.13 -3.41 -14.75
C TYR A 21 -4.66 -2.74 -16.02
N ASP A 22 -4.06 -1.66 -16.46
CA ASP A 22 -4.42 -1.02 -17.72
C ASP A 22 -4.17 -1.96 -18.91
N GLU A 23 -3.11 -2.77 -18.82
CA GLU A 23 -2.80 -3.77 -19.84
C GLU A 23 -3.74 -4.98 -19.79
N GLN A 24 -4.39 -5.23 -18.63
CA GLN A 24 -5.29 -6.38 -18.47
C GLN A 24 -6.68 -6.09 -19.00
N GLU A 25 -7.23 -4.94 -18.71
CA GLU A 25 -8.59 -4.59 -19.11
C GLU A 25 -8.77 -3.08 -19.09
N GLN A 26 -9.39 -2.54 -20.13
CA GLN A 26 -9.66 -1.12 -20.24
C GLN A 26 -10.56 -0.64 -19.10
N GLY A 27 -10.17 0.43 -18.44
CA GLY A 27 -10.92 1.03 -17.34
C GLY A 27 -10.63 0.46 -15.96
N ILE A 28 -9.98 -0.69 -15.88
CA ILE A 28 -9.68 -1.32 -14.56
C ILE A 28 -8.59 -0.56 -13.81
N SER A 29 -7.71 0.15 -14.51
CA SER A 29 -6.59 0.87 -13.90
C SER A 29 -7.05 1.97 -12.95
N ASP A 30 -8.04 2.76 -13.36
CA ASP A 30 -8.58 3.83 -12.51
C ASP A 30 -9.32 3.23 -11.32
N TYR A 31 -10.06 2.17 -11.54
CA TYR A 31 -10.73 1.46 -10.45
C TYR A 31 -9.73 0.93 -9.43
N CYS A 32 -8.61 0.35 -9.90
CA CYS A 32 -7.57 -0.13 -9.03
C CYS A 32 -6.98 0.99 -8.17
N ALA A 33 -6.59 2.09 -8.81
CA ALA A 33 -6.01 3.22 -8.09
C ALA A 33 -6.99 3.82 -7.08
N ASP A 34 -8.24 4.03 -7.48
CA ASP A 34 -9.26 4.59 -6.60
C ASP A 34 -9.54 3.67 -5.39
N SER A 35 -9.56 2.37 -5.62
CA SER A 35 -9.74 1.39 -4.55
C SER A 35 -8.60 1.43 -3.55
N LEU A 36 -7.35 1.50 -4.03
CA LEU A 36 -6.19 1.58 -3.16
C LEU A 36 -6.17 2.89 -2.38
N VAL A 37 -6.49 3.99 -3.01
CA VAL A 37 -6.56 5.31 -2.34
C VAL A 37 -7.64 5.30 -1.26
N THR A 38 -8.79 4.70 -1.53
CA THR A 38 -9.87 4.57 -0.55
C THR A 38 -9.40 3.78 0.66
N ASP A 39 -8.72 2.66 0.45
CA ASP A 39 -8.18 1.86 1.54
C ASP A 39 -7.14 2.66 2.35
N ILE A 40 -6.24 3.34 1.67
CA ILE A 40 -5.23 4.18 2.33
C ILE A 40 -5.88 5.29 3.16
N THR A 41 -6.91 5.92 2.62
CA THR A 41 -7.63 6.99 3.33
C THR A 41 -8.25 6.50 4.64
N SER A 42 -8.68 5.24 4.69
CA SER A 42 -9.25 4.65 5.90
C SER A 42 -8.25 4.62 7.07
N LEU A 43 -6.96 4.69 6.79
CA LEU A 43 -5.92 4.68 7.82
C LEU A 43 -5.96 5.94 8.70
N ALA A 44 -6.61 7.01 8.27
CA ALA A 44 -6.83 8.17 9.12
C ALA A 44 -7.57 7.81 10.40
N LEU A 45 -8.43 6.79 10.34
CA LEU A 45 -9.21 6.30 11.48
C LEU A 45 -8.65 4.98 12.03
N TYR A 46 -8.19 4.08 11.16
CA TYR A 46 -7.86 2.71 11.54
C TYR A 46 -6.36 2.43 11.61
N HIS A 47 -5.56 3.46 11.73
CA HIS A 47 -4.11 3.30 11.87
C HIS A 47 -3.76 2.50 13.13
N GLY A 48 -3.07 1.39 12.95
CA GLY A 48 -2.57 0.60 14.07
C GLY A 48 -3.37 -0.63 14.44
N ILE A 49 -4.53 -0.90 13.79
CA ILE A 49 -5.31 -2.12 14.05
C ILE A 49 -4.79 -3.34 13.28
N HIS A 50 -3.91 -3.12 12.32
CA HIS A 50 -3.47 -4.17 11.40
C HIS A 50 -2.29 -4.96 11.96
N SER A 51 -2.10 -6.17 11.44
CA SER A 51 -0.99 -7.01 11.87
C SER A 51 0.36 -6.45 11.41
N ARG A 52 1.42 -6.85 12.10
CA ARG A 52 2.77 -6.38 11.81
C ARG A 52 3.52 -7.39 10.95
N HIS A 53 4.21 -6.87 9.95
CA HIS A 53 5.03 -7.66 9.03
C HIS A 53 6.31 -6.89 8.73
N PHE A 54 7.45 -7.51 9.01
CA PHE A 54 8.76 -6.90 8.75
C PHE A 54 8.94 -5.53 9.41
N GLY A 55 8.37 -5.37 10.61
CA GLY A 55 8.48 -4.12 11.36
C GLY A 55 7.47 -3.04 10.98
N LEU A 56 6.60 -3.31 10.02
CA LEU A 56 5.57 -2.39 9.54
C LEU A 56 4.19 -2.96 9.79
N TYR A 57 3.18 -2.11 9.86
CA TYR A 57 1.79 -2.59 9.79
C TYR A 57 1.45 -2.94 8.35
N ARG A 58 0.61 -3.94 8.17
CA ARG A 58 0.14 -4.33 6.84
C ARG A 58 -1.37 -4.40 6.80
N MET A 59 -1.97 -3.50 6.03
CA MET A 59 -3.38 -3.54 5.70
C MET A 59 -3.56 -4.33 4.40
N LEU A 60 -4.50 -5.27 4.37
CA LEU A 60 -4.84 -5.96 3.13
C LEU A 60 -5.82 -5.08 2.34
N ALA A 61 -5.51 -4.82 1.07
CA ALA A 61 -6.41 -4.08 0.21
C ALA A 61 -7.71 -4.88 0.01
N HIS A 62 -8.84 -4.18 -0.11
CA HIS A 62 -10.14 -4.83 -0.17
C HIS A 62 -10.42 -5.52 -1.49
N ARG A 63 -9.99 -4.95 -2.60
CA ARG A 63 -10.41 -5.39 -3.93
C ARG A 63 -9.31 -5.97 -4.80
N PHE A 64 -8.06 -5.73 -4.44
CA PHE A 64 -6.91 -6.19 -5.22
C PHE A 64 -5.92 -6.87 -4.27
N PRO A 65 -5.06 -7.78 -4.78
CA PRO A 65 -4.19 -8.59 -3.93
C PRO A 65 -2.95 -7.84 -3.47
N PHE A 66 -3.14 -6.65 -2.89
CA PHE A 66 -2.04 -5.82 -2.41
C PHE A 66 -2.01 -5.74 -0.90
N GLY A 67 -0.81 -5.66 -0.36
CA GLY A 67 -0.56 -5.27 1.02
C GLY A 67 -0.14 -3.81 1.05
N ILE A 68 -0.79 -3.04 1.93
CA ILE A 68 -0.47 -1.63 2.16
C ILE A 68 0.34 -1.59 3.44
N TYR A 69 1.63 -1.32 3.31
CA TYR A 69 2.56 -1.31 4.44
C TYR A 69 2.73 0.12 4.94
N TYR A 70 2.57 0.31 6.24
CA TYR A 70 2.65 1.64 6.81
C TYR A 70 3.28 1.62 8.19
N ARG A 71 3.70 2.79 8.65
CA ARG A 71 4.18 3.02 10.00
C ARG A 71 3.57 4.30 10.54
N ASN A 72 3.50 4.39 11.87
CA ASN A 72 2.98 5.58 12.53
C ASN A 72 4.11 6.37 13.18
N THR A 73 4.06 7.69 13.01
CA THR A 73 4.81 8.62 13.84
C THR A 73 3.88 9.21 14.88
N GLN A 74 4.35 10.16 15.68
CA GLN A 74 3.48 10.85 16.65
C GLN A 74 2.37 11.64 15.96
N THR A 75 2.61 12.13 14.74
CA THR A 75 1.70 13.08 14.09
C THR A 75 1.04 12.55 12.84
N GLU A 76 1.61 11.51 12.21
CA GLU A 76 1.11 11.05 10.94
C GLU A 76 1.27 9.55 10.73
N THR A 77 0.52 9.02 9.78
CA THR A 77 0.67 7.65 9.29
C THR A 77 1.34 7.73 7.92
N GLN A 78 2.44 7.02 7.75
CA GLN A 78 3.23 7.03 6.54
C GLN A 78 3.05 5.73 5.79
N VAL A 79 2.44 5.78 4.61
CA VAL A 79 2.34 4.61 3.73
C VAL A 79 3.68 4.42 3.04
N PHE A 80 4.29 3.30 3.33
CA PHE A 80 5.67 2.96 2.98
C PHE A 80 5.76 2.20 1.66
N ALA A 81 4.81 1.30 1.41
CA ALA A 81 4.81 0.46 0.22
C ALA A 81 3.41 -0.07 -0.06
N VAL A 82 3.13 -0.31 -1.33
CA VAL A 82 1.90 -0.99 -1.79
C VAL A 82 2.36 -2.10 -2.73
N LEU A 83 2.42 -3.33 -2.21
CA LEU A 83 3.05 -4.44 -2.91
C LEU A 83 2.07 -5.59 -3.17
N ASP A 84 2.20 -6.22 -4.32
CA ASP A 84 1.41 -7.38 -4.71
C ASP A 84 1.81 -8.56 -3.82
N LEU A 85 0.86 -9.07 -3.04
CA LEU A 85 1.08 -10.17 -2.09
C LEU A 85 1.20 -11.54 -2.78
N ARG A 86 0.97 -11.61 -4.08
CA ARG A 86 1.21 -12.84 -4.84
C ARG A 86 2.69 -13.03 -5.15
N ARG A 87 3.50 -12.00 -4.94
CA ARG A 87 4.94 -12.08 -5.13
C ARG A 87 5.59 -12.91 -4.02
N ASP A 88 6.79 -13.43 -4.31
CA ASP A 88 7.58 -14.19 -3.36
C ASP A 88 7.76 -13.38 -2.06
N PRO A 89 7.44 -13.95 -0.88
CA PRO A 89 7.66 -13.28 0.40
C PRO A 89 9.09 -12.80 0.62
N ASN A 90 10.08 -13.50 0.09
CA ASN A 90 11.47 -13.07 0.18
C ASN A 90 11.72 -11.80 -0.64
N TRP A 91 11.08 -11.68 -1.80
CA TRP A 91 11.16 -10.47 -2.59
C TRP A 91 10.55 -9.29 -1.83
N ILE A 92 9.38 -9.50 -1.25
CA ILE A 92 8.69 -8.46 -0.46
C ILE A 92 9.57 -8.00 0.69
N ARG A 93 10.14 -8.94 1.44
CA ARG A 93 11.02 -8.64 2.58
C ARG A 93 12.22 -7.79 2.15
N LYS A 94 12.87 -8.18 1.06
CA LYS A 94 14.03 -7.46 0.53
C LYS A 94 13.65 -6.07 0.06
N GLU A 95 12.51 -5.95 -0.63
CA GLU A 95 12.02 -4.67 -1.13
C GLU A 95 11.76 -3.69 0.02
N LEU A 96 11.13 -4.16 1.09
CA LEU A 96 10.87 -3.32 2.26
C LEU A 96 12.16 -2.92 2.97
N SER A 97 13.13 -3.84 3.10
CA SER A 97 14.43 -3.55 3.68
C SER A 97 15.21 -2.52 2.88
N TRP A 98 15.12 -2.64 1.56
CA TRP A 98 15.81 -1.77 0.62
C TRP A 98 15.32 -0.33 0.72
N ARG A 99 14.04 -0.13 0.95
CA ARG A 99 13.42 1.19 1.09
C ARG A 99 13.65 1.84 2.45
N GLY A 100 13.93 1.01 3.43
CA GLY A 100 14.08 1.47 4.80
C GLY A 100 15.44 2.00 5.11
#